data_8dc6bf2c04843d3ff96b91bb266925dc
#
_entry.id   8dc6bf2c04843d3ff96b91bb266925dc
#
_cell.length_a   1.000
_cell.length_b   1.000
_cell.length_c   1.000
_cell.angle_alpha   90.00
_cell.angle_beta   90.00
_cell.angle_gamma   90.00
#
_symmetry.space_group_name_H-M   'P 1'
#
loop_
_entity.id
_entity.type
_entity.pdbx_description
1 polymer ?
#
loop_
_entity_poly.entity_id
_entity_poly.type
_entity_poly.pdbx_seq_one_letter_code
_entity_poly.pdbx_strand_id
1 'polypeptide(L)'
;MSDHREQQKDEIDLLQNIIFDKMKIVESEPNFKIFMEIKSDIEDPKMKFHLTVTLNEEYPDKEPTFELLEVNNYLASAKVRDLESKLSSLCQEYINMPMLYQMYECILSFADEEEEKLLKEEKEIQK
;
A
#
# COMPACT_ATOMS: atom_id res chain seq x y z
N MET A 1 -25.24 9.64 7.05
CA MET A 1 -25.02 10.64 6.06
C MET A 1 -23.92 10.28 5.10
N SER A 2 -24.12 10.69 3.88
CA SER A 2 -23.38 10.15 2.74
C SER A 2 -22.04 10.80 2.44
N ASP A 3 -21.65 11.82 3.19
CA ASP A 3 -20.47 12.62 2.86
C ASP A 3 -19.16 11.82 2.85
N HIS A 4 -18.98 10.98 3.86
CA HIS A 4 -17.77 10.14 3.93
C HIS A 4 -17.73 9.13 2.80
N ARG A 5 -18.87 8.54 2.46
CA ARG A 5 -18.92 7.56 1.37
C ARG A 5 -18.62 8.19 0.02
N GLU A 6 -19.14 9.40 -0.22
CA GLU A 6 -18.82 10.14 -1.44
C GLU A 6 -17.34 10.50 -1.51
N GLN A 7 -16.78 10.97 -0.41
CA GLN A 7 -15.36 11.27 -0.31
C GLN A 7 -14.51 10.02 -0.58
N GLN A 8 -14.90 8.90 -0.02
CA GLN A 8 -14.21 7.62 -0.21
C GLN A 8 -14.25 7.21 -1.69
N LYS A 9 -15.40 7.32 -2.30
CA LYS A 9 -15.57 6.99 -3.71
C LYS A 9 -14.72 7.88 -4.61
N ASP A 10 -14.71 9.18 -4.34
CA ASP A 10 -13.91 10.15 -5.09
C ASP A 10 -12.42 9.85 -4.96
N GLU A 11 -11.97 9.52 -3.76
CA GLU A 11 -10.58 9.15 -3.52
C GLU A 11 -10.20 7.87 -4.28
N ILE A 12 -11.07 6.87 -4.26
CA ILE A 12 -10.85 5.60 -4.96
C ILE A 12 -10.80 5.83 -6.46
N ASP A 13 -11.70 6.63 -7.00
CA ASP A 13 -11.71 6.95 -8.43
C ASP A 13 -10.43 7.65 -8.85
N LEU A 14 -9.96 8.59 -8.04
CA LEU A 14 -8.71 9.29 -8.30
C LEU A 14 -7.51 8.34 -8.25
N LEU A 15 -7.48 7.49 -7.24
CA LEU A 15 -6.42 6.49 -7.08
C LEU A 15 -6.39 5.54 -8.27
N GLN A 16 -7.55 5.10 -8.75
CA GLN A 16 -7.66 4.25 -9.94
C GLN A 16 -7.07 4.93 -11.17
N ASN A 17 -7.24 6.24 -11.30
CA ASN A 17 -6.65 6.98 -12.40
C ASN A 17 -5.13 7.06 -12.31
N ILE A 18 -4.59 7.07 -11.10
CA ILE A 18 -3.14 7.20 -10.87
C ILE A 18 -2.43 5.87 -11.03
N ILE A 19 -2.93 4.81 -10.41
CA ILE A 19 -2.26 3.51 -10.38
C ILE A 19 -2.93 2.44 -11.24
N PHE A 20 -4.06 2.75 -11.83
CA PHE A 20 -4.81 2.02 -12.86
C PHE A 20 -4.86 0.51 -12.61
N ASP A 21 -4.02 -0.27 -13.31
CA ASP A 21 -4.06 -1.73 -13.27
C ASP A 21 -3.44 -2.33 -12.00
N LYS A 22 -2.89 -1.49 -11.14
CA LYS A 22 -2.24 -1.95 -9.89
C LYS A 22 -3.21 -2.03 -8.72
N MET A 23 -4.46 -1.67 -8.93
CA MET A 23 -5.46 -1.75 -7.87
C MET A 23 -6.76 -2.38 -8.36
N LYS A 24 -7.53 -2.87 -7.42
CA LYS A 24 -8.79 -3.53 -7.69
C LYS A 24 -9.74 -3.27 -6.52
N ILE A 25 -10.98 -2.93 -6.82
CA ILE A 25 -12.03 -2.82 -5.80
C ILE A 25 -12.55 -4.23 -5.55
N VAL A 26 -12.29 -4.78 -4.37
CA VAL A 26 -12.69 -6.14 -4.00
C VAL A 26 -14.13 -6.17 -3.52
N GLU A 27 -14.49 -5.18 -2.71
CA GLU A 27 -15.86 -5.03 -2.20
C GLU A 27 -16.21 -3.55 -2.17
N SER A 28 -17.50 -3.26 -2.38
CA SER A 28 -18.01 -1.88 -2.28
C SER A 28 -19.13 -1.75 -1.23
N GLU A 29 -19.69 -2.86 -0.77
CA GLU A 29 -20.75 -2.88 0.21
C GLU A 29 -20.45 -3.93 1.29
N PRO A 30 -20.69 -3.68 2.57
CA PRO A 30 -21.15 -2.40 3.13
C PRO A 30 -20.06 -1.34 3.16
N ASN A 31 -18.78 -1.73 3.08
CA ASN A 31 -17.62 -0.84 3.09
C ASN A 31 -16.72 -1.14 1.91
N PHE A 32 -15.99 -0.14 1.43
CA PHE A 32 -15.03 -0.34 0.36
C PHE A 32 -13.84 -1.15 0.84
N LYS A 33 -13.48 -2.16 0.06
CA LYS A 33 -12.29 -2.97 0.28
C LYS A 33 -11.48 -2.95 -1.00
N ILE A 34 -10.23 -2.51 -0.90
CA ILE A 34 -9.37 -2.24 -2.05
C ILE A 34 -8.12 -3.08 -1.95
N PHE A 35 -7.78 -3.74 -3.05
CA PHE A 35 -6.54 -4.50 -3.20
C PHE A 35 -5.58 -3.71 -4.07
N MET A 36 -4.31 -3.65 -3.66
CA MET A 36 -3.24 -3.00 -4.44
C MET A 36 -2.05 -3.93 -4.56
N GLU A 37 -1.52 -4.03 -5.77
CA GLU A 37 -0.25 -4.71 -6.01
C GLU A 37 0.83 -3.63 -6.14
N ILE A 38 1.84 -3.71 -5.29
CA ILE A 38 2.88 -2.69 -5.22
C ILE A 38 4.24 -3.34 -5.45
N LYS A 39 4.92 -2.90 -6.50
CA LYS A 39 6.24 -3.43 -6.87
C LYS A 39 7.02 -2.33 -7.56
N SER A 40 8.35 -2.46 -7.53
CA SER A 40 9.23 -1.53 -8.24
C SER A 40 8.97 -1.57 -9.74
N ASP A 41 9.08 -0.43 -10.39
CA ASP A 41 8.87 -0.29 -11.82
C ASP A 41 10.16 -0.60 -12.58
N ILE A 42 10.61 -1.84 -12.45
CA ILE A 42 11.79 -2.37 -13.14
C ILE A 42 11.41 -3.71 -13.77
N GLU A 43 12.27 -4.20 -14.64
CA GLU A 43 12.09 -5.52 -15.23
C GLU A 43 12.34 -6.59 -14.16
N ASP A 44 11.38 -7.51 -14.00
CA ASP A 44 11.44 -8.63 -13.07
C ASP A 44 11.71 -8.20 -11.61
N PRO A 45 10.85 -7.37 -11.01
CA PRO A 45 11.05 -6.93 -9.63
C PRO A 45 10.88 -8.09 -8.65
N LYS A 46 11.77 -8.17 -7.66
CA LYS A 46 11.73 -9.20 -6.63
C LYS A 46 10.90 -8.79 -5.44
N MET A 47 10.87 -7.48 -5.15
CA MET A 47 10.02 -6.94 -4.07
C MET A 47 8.62 -6.71 -4.60
N LYS A 48 7.66 -7.44 -4.08
CA LYS A 48 6.25 -7.32 -4.44
C LYS A 48 5.41 -7.41 -3.18
N PHE A 49 4.54 -6.44 -3.00
CA PHE A 49 3.64 -6.39 -1.86
C PHE A 49 2.19 -6.38 -2.32
N HIS A 50 1.35 -7.06 -1.56
CA HIS A 50 -0.10 -6.97 -1.71
C HIS A 50 -0.64 -6.25 -0.49
N LEU A 51 -1.32 -5.14 -0.71
CA LEU A 51 -1.97 -4.38 0.35
C LEU A 51 -3.47 -4.42 0.14
N THR A 52 -4.19 -4.88 1.15
CA THR A 52 -5.66 -4.85 1.16
C THR A 52 -6.09 -3.87 2.24
N VAL A 53 -6.85 -2.86 1.84
CA VAL A 53 -7.32 -1.80 2.75
C VAL A 53 -8.84 -1.86 2.81
N THR A 54 -9.37 -1.88 4.03
CA THR A 54 -10.82 -1.82 4.26
C THR A 54 -11.15 -0.47 4.90
N LEU A 55 -11.97 0.31 4.21
CA LEU A 55 -12.40 1.60 4.71
C LEU A 55 -13.61 1.42 5.61
N ASN A 56 -13.58 2.06 6.80
CA ASN A 56 -14.73 2.07 7.68
C ASN A 56 -15.65 3.23 7.31
N GLU A 57 -16.81 3.30 7.93
CA GLU A 57 -17.81 4.34 7.64
C GLU A 57 -17.32 5.75 7.97
N GLU A 58 -16.36 5.88 8.87
CA GLU A 58 -15.85 7.16 9.35
C GLU A 58 -14.58 7.63 8.65
N TYR A 59 -13.98 6.76 7.81
CA TYR A 59 -12.78 7.14 7.06
C TYR A 59 -13.06 8.39 6.21
N PRO A 60 -12.20 9.40 6.15
CA PRO A 60 -10.83 9.47 6.69
C PRO A 60 -10.71 10.00 8.12
N ASP A 61 -11.82 10.23 8.82
CA ASP A 61 -11.79 10.71 10.21
C ASP A 61 -11.29 9.66 11.17
N LYS A 62 -11.35 8.40 10.73
CA LYS A 62 -10.84 7.26 11.47
C LYS A 62 -9.97 6.44 10.53
N GLU A 63 -8.88 5.89 11.05
CA GLU A 63 -7.97 5.11 10.22
C GLU A 63 -8.62 3.85 9.68
N PRO A 64 -8.25 3.44 8.45
CA PRO A 64 -8.75 2.19 7.88
C PRO A 64 -8.00 1.00 8.48
N THR A 65 -8.53 -0.20 8.27
CA THR A 65 -7.77 -1.42 8.57
C THR A 65 -7.04 -1.86 7.29
N PHE A 66 -5.90 -2.52 7.45
CA PHE A 66 -5.16 -3.01 6.29
C PHE A 66 -4.46 -4.33 6.60
N GLU A 67 -4.20 -5.07 5.53
CA GLU A 67 -3.38 -6.29 5.57
C GLU A 67 -2.28 -6.15 4.55
N LEU A 68 -1.05 -6.39 4.97
CA LEU A 68 0.13 -6.29 4.11
C LEU A 68 0.78 -7.66 3.99
N LEU A 69 1.04 -8.06 2.74
CA LEU A 69 1.71 -9.32 2.43
C LEU A 69 2.89 -9.06 1.51
N GLU A 70 4.06 -9.55 1.89
CA GLU A 70 5.22 -9.57 0.99
C GLU A 70 5.18 -10.89 0.24
N VAL A 71 4.95 -10.82 -1.07
CA VAL A 71 4.59 -11.97 -1.89
C VAL A 71 5.72 -12.98 -2.04
N ASN A 72 6.93 -12.50 -2.30
CA ASN A 72 8.07 -13.37 -2.63
C ASN A 72 8.92 -13.77 -1.44
N ASN A 73 8.62 -13.24 -0.28
CA ASN A 73 9.20 -13.66 0.99
C ASN A 73 10.73 -13.46 1.07
N TYR A 74 11.22 -12.38 0.49
CA TYR A 74 12.65 -12.03 0.54
C TYR A 74 13.04 -11.35 1.84
N LEU A 75 12.08 -10.75 2.54
CA LEU A 75 12.35 -9.95 3.73
C LEU A 75 12.14 -10.72 5.02
N ALA A 76 12.96 -10.43 6.01
CA ALA A 76 12.75 -10.94 7.36
C ALA A 76 11.45 -10.39 7.93
N SER A 77 10.79 -11.15 8.79
CA SER A 77 9.53 -10.76 9.42
C SER A 77 9.63 -9.40 10.13
N ALA A 78 10.80 -9.11 10.73
CA ALA A 78 11.04 -7.84 11.41
C ALA A 78 10.93 -6.65 10.47
N LYS A 79 11.42 -6.78 9.23
CA LYS A 79 11.35 -5.71 8.23
C LYS A 79 9.92 -5.46 7.77
N VAL A 80 9.14 -6.52 7.58
CA VAL A 80 7.74 -6.39 7.22
C VAL A 80 6.96 -5.70 8.35
N ARG A 81 7.25 -6.06 9.59
CA ARG A 81 6.63 -5.41 10.76
C ARG A 81 7.00 -3.93 10.86
N ASP A 82 8.25 -3.59 10.53
CA ASP A 82 8.68 -2.19 10.48
C ASP A 82 7.87 -1.40 9.46
N LEU A 83 7.64 -1.99 8.29
CA LEU A 83 6.82 -1.36 7.25
C LEU A 83 5.37 -1.19 7.72
N GLU A 84 4.82 -2.21 8.36
CA GLU A 84 3.47 -2.12 8.93
C GLU A 84 3.37 -1.02 9.96
N SER A 85 4.39 -0.86 10.81
CA SER A 85 4.46 0.22 11.81
C SER A 85 4.51 1.59 11.15
N LYS A 86 5.27 1.72 10.07
CA LYS A 86 5.33 2.96 9.29
C LYS A 86 3.97 3.31 8.70
N LEU A 87 3.26 2.31 8.18
CA LEU A 87 1.91 2.51 7.63
C LEU A 87 0.94 2.95 8.72
N SER A 88 1.00 2.34 9.90
CA SER A 88 0.15 2.72 11.02
C SER A 88 0.40 4.16 11.45
N SER A 89 1.68 4.55 11.53
CA SER A 89 2.06 5.93 11.86
C SER A 89 1.56 6.92 10.82
N LEU A 90 1.68 6.55 9.55
CA LEU A 90 1.21 7.37 8.43
C LEU A 90 -0.30 7.56 8.50
N CYS A 91 -1.04 6.51 8.81
CA CYS A 91 -2.50 6.59 8.97
C CYS A 91 -2.89 7.57 10.08
N GLN A 92 -2.17 7.55 11.19
CA GLN A 92 -2.41 8.48 12.30
C GLN A 92 -2.11 9.92 11.88
N GLU A 93 -1.03 10.12 11.14
CA GLU A 93 -0.61 11.42 10.67
C GLU A 93 -1.61 12.04 9.69
N TYR A 94 -2.25 11.19 8.87
CA TYR A 94 -3.18 11.63 7.84
C TYR A 94 -4.65 11.60 8.25
N ILE A 95 -4.95 11.40 9.51
CA ILE A 95 -6.34 11.44 10.00
C ILE A 95 -7.01 12.73 9.50
N ASN A 96 -8.24 12.61 9.02
CA ASN A 96 -9.07 13.64 8.39
C ASN A 96 -8.63 14.00 6.95
N MET A 97 -7.64 13.29 6.41
CA MET A 97 -7.17 13.52 5.03
C MET A 97 -7.13 12.20 4.26
N PRO A 98 -7.35 12.24 2.94
CA PRO A 98 -7.19 11.03 2.12
C PRO A 98 -5.79 10.47 2.24
N MET A 99 -5.65 9.17 2.46
CA MET A 99 -4.35 8.56 2.74
C MET A 99 -4.00 7.34 1.88
N LEU A 100 -4.90 6.88 1.02
CA LEU A 100 -4.66 5.66 0.24
C LEU A 100 -3.44 5.77 -0.66
N TYR A 101 -3.30 6.89 -1.37
CA TYR A 101 -2.14 7.11 -2.24
C TYR A 101 -0.85 7.20 -1.41
N GLN A 102 -0.92 7.82 -0.25
CA GLN A 102 0.24 7.93 0.64
C GLN A 102 0.68 6.56 1.16
N MET A 103 -0.27 5.68 1.45
CA MET A 103 0.03 4.30 1.83
C MET A 103 0.72 3.56 0.69
N TYR A 104 0.22 3.71 -0.53
CA TYR A 104 0.82 3.12 -1.73
C TYR A 104 2.26 3.62 -1.90
N GLU A 105 2.47 4.93 -1.83
CA GLU A 105 3.80 5.54 -1.98
C GLU A 105 4.78 5.08 -0.91
N CYS A 106 4.32 4.94 0.32
CA CYS A 106 5.14 4.47 1.43
C CYS A 106 5.69 3.06 1.15
N ILE A 107 4.82 2.17 0.70
CA ILE A 107 5.21 0.78 0.40
C ILE A 107 6.11 0.75 -0.84
N LEU A 108 5.79 1.55 -1.86
CA LEU A 108 6.59 1.60 -3.08
C LEU A 108 8.02 2.09 -2.79
N SER A 109 8.16 3.13 -1.98
CA SER A 109 9.47 3.64 -1.58
C SER A 109 10.29 2.59 -0.85
N PHE A 110 9.63 1.85 0.06
CA PHE A 110 10.27 0.77 0.80
C PHE A 110 10.69 -0.35 -0.16
N ALA A 111 9.81 -0.73 -1.09
CA ALA A 111 10.11 -1.76 -2.08
C ALA A 111 11.31 -1.37 -2.95
N ASP A 112 11.36 -0.11 -3.39
CA ASP A 112 12.47 0.39 -4.21
C ASP A 112 13.80 0.33 -3.45
N GLU A 113 13.81 0.72 -2.19
CA GLU A 113 15.02 0.66 -1.36
C GLU A 113 15.51 -0.78 -1.17
N GLU A 114 14.60 -1.69 -0.87
CA GLU A 114 14.98 -3.10 -0.66
C GLU A 114 15.39 -3.77 -1.96
N GLU A 115 14.74 -3.40 -3.08
CA GLU A 115 15.13 -3.90 -4.40
C GLU A 115 16.55 -3.49 -4.75
N GLU A 116 16.91 -2.24 -4.47
CA GLU A 116 18.25 -1.72 -4.69
C GLU A 116 19.30 -2.47 -3.86
N LYS A 117 18.98 -2.78 -2.61
CA LYS A 117 19.86 -3.57 -1.74
C LYS A 117 20.09 -4.96 -2.29
N LEU A 118 19.06 -5.62 -2.79
CA LEU A 118 19.17 -6.95 -3.39
C LEU A 118 20.07 -6.93 -4.63
N LEU A 119 19.91 -5.92 -5.48
CA LEU A 119 20.72 -5.78 -6.68
C LEU A 119 22.19 -5.58 -6.34
N LYS A 120 22.49 -4.81 -5.30
CA LYS A 120 23.86 -4.61 -4.82
C LYS A 120 24.47 -5.91 -4.30
N GLU A 121 23.70 -6.68 -3.53
CA GLU A 121 24.15 -7.97 -3.00
C GLU A 121 24.46 -8.95 -4.13
N GLU A 122 23.62 -9.01 -5.17
CA GLU A 122 23.86 -9.86 -6.33
C GLU A 122 25.15 -9.49 -7.06
N LYS A 123 25.43 -8.18 -7.20
CA LYS A 123 26.65 -7.70 -7.84
C LYS A 123 27.88 -8.08 -7.03
N GLU A 124 27.80 -8.01 -5.70
CA GLU A 124 28.92 -8.39 -4.82
C GLU A 124 29.21 -9.89 -4.88
N ILE A 125 28.17 -10.71 -4.96
CA ILE A 125 28.31 -12.17 -5.05
C ILE A 125 28.94 -12.59 -6.38
N GLN A 126 28.71 -11.84 -7.45
CA GLN A 126 29.22 -12.14 -8.78
C GLN A 126 30.68 -11.75 -8.98
N LYS A 127 31.28 -11.09 -8.04
CA LYS A 127 32.70 -10.77 -8.07
C LYS A 127 33.49 -11.93 -7.47
#